data_21909a04597d4f76442cc59f9867254c
#
_entry.id   21909a04597d4f76442cc59f9867254c
#
_cell.length_a   1.000
_cell.length_b   1.000
_cell.length_c   1.000
_cell.angle_alpha   90.00
_cell.angle_beta   90.00
_cell.angle_gamma   90.00
#
_symmetry.space_group_name_H-M   'P 1'
#
loop_
_entity.id
_entity.type
_entity.pdbx_description
1 polymer ?
#
loop_
_entity_poly.entity_id
_entity_poly.type
_entity_poly.pdbx_seq_one_letter_code
_entity_poly.pdbx_strand_id
1 'polypeptide(L)'
;HGPVLTKPTLYLEIGSTESEWIRKDAAMLWAAVISRVLGLSDKSPEGEWFGEGDVMIGLGGGHYAPRHSDIAIRSGLPFGHLLANYALIFDEENKEFPSGPWRHSLSEAIEKTRVAFPGGTIFVHLDRKSFKGWQRNAIIAELSSLDVEVRRGKEIIP
;
A
#
# COMPACT_ATOMS: atom_id res chain seq x y z
N HIS A 1 0.80 -15.59 3.91
CA HIS A 1 1.53 -14.57 4.33
C HIS A 1 2.93 -14.98 4.79
N GLY A 2 3.91 -14.22 4.41
CA GLY A 2 5.30 -14.60 4.58
C GLY A 2 5.90 -14.16 5.92
N PRO A 3 7.21 -14.37 6.10
CA PRO A 3 7.91 -14.00 7.33
C PRO A 3 7.92 -12.48 7.54
N VAL A 4 8.02 -12.06 8.79
CA VAL A 4 8.27 -10.65 9.13
C VAL A 4 9.70 -10.30 8.73
N LEU A 5 9.86 -9.35 7.82
CA LEU A 5 11.15 -8.91 7.31
C LEU A 5 11.41 -7.44 7.68
N THR A 6 12.68 -7.09 7.87
CA THR A 6 13.10 -5.72 8.18
C THR A 6 13.28 -4.84 6.93
N LYS A 7 13.21 -5.43 5.75
CA LYS A 7 13.31 -4.73 4.46
C LYS A 7 11.93 -4.56 3.82
N PRO A 8 11.72 -3.53 3.00
CA PRO A 8 10.51 -3.41 2.19
C PRO A 8 10.26 -4.70 1.43
N THR A 9 9.04 -5.23 1.53
CA THR A 9 8.72 -6.56 1.02
C THR A 9 7.39 -6.53 0.30
N LEU A 10 7.34 -7.14 -0.87
CA LEU A 10 6.14 -7.37 -1.65
C LEU A 10 5.93 -8.88 -1.81
N TYR A 11 4.74 -9.35 -1.49
CA TYR A 11 4.33 -10.72 -1.78
C TYR A 11 3.60 -10.76 -3.11
N LEU A 12 4.06 -11.63 -4.01
CA LEU A 12 3.47 -11.84 -5.32
C LEU A 12 2.99 -13.30 -5.38
N GLU A 13 1.70 -13.49 -5.64
CA GLU A 13 1.08 -14.80 -5.65
C GLU A 13 0.28 -15.03 -6.93
N ILE A 14 0.35 -16.26 -7.46
CA ILE A 14 -0.66 -16.80 -8.37
C ILE A 14 -1.44 -17.83 -7.56
N GLY A 15 -2.71 -17.53 -7.27
CA GLY A 15 -3.58 -18.46 -6.54
C GLY A 15 -3.75 -19.76 -7.31
N SER A 16 -3.51 -20.90 -6.67
CA SER A 16 -3.57 -22.21 -7.31
C SER A 16 -3.86 -23.33 -6.32
N THR A 17 -4.19 -24.49 -6.82
CA THR A 17 -4.25 -25.75 -6.06
C THR A 17 -2.90 -26.46 -6.13
N GLU A 18 -2.67 -27.42 -5.24
CA GLU A 18 -1.42 -28.16 -5.17
C GLU A 18 -1.07 -28.86 -6.51
N SER A 19 -2.07 -29.33 -7.24
CA SER A 19 -1.89 -29.94 -8.56
C SER A 19 -1.36 -28.98 -9.64
N GLU A 20 -1.51 -27.66 -9.42
CA GLU A 20 -1.07 -26.62 -10.34
C GLU A 20 0.33 -26.06 -10.04
N TRP A 21 0.92 -26.42 -8.90
CA TRP A 21 2.23 -25.87 -8.49
C TRP A 21 3.37 -26.21 -9.45
N ILE A 22 3.23 -27.30 -10.21
CA ILE A 22 4.22 -27.75 -11.21
C ILE A 22 4.07 -27.05 -12.58
N ARG A 23 3.17 -26.09 -12.72
CA ARG A 23 2.89 -25.42 -14.01
C ARG A 23 4.07 -24.55 -14.45
N LYS A 24 4.68 -24.97 -15.55
CA LYS A 24 5.82 -24.26 -16.15
C LYS A 24 5.42 -22.91 -16.74
N ASP A 25 4.22 -22.78 -17.31
CA ASP A 25 3.72 -21.52 -17.87
C ASP A 25 3.55 -20.44 -16.79
N ALA A 26 3.05 -20.80 -15.59
CA ALA A 26 2.99 -19.89 -14.45
C ALA A 26 4.39 -19.47 -13.97
N ALA A 27 5.32 -20.42 -13.88
CA ALA A 27 6.71 -20.13 -13.51
C ALA A 27 7.40 -19.23 -14.56
N MET A 28 7.18 -19.45 -15.85
CA MET A 28 7.70 -18.60 -16.93
C MET A 28 7.13 -17.18 -16.88
N LEU A 29 5.83 -17.03 -16.58
CA LEU A 29 5.21 -15.72 -16.39
C LEU A 29 5.89 -14.96 -15.26
N TRP A 30 6.09 -15.61 -14.08
CA TRP A 30 6.79 -14.99 -12.96
C TRP A 30 8.23 -14.63 -13.30
N ALA A 31 8.96 -15.51 -13.97
CA ALA A 31 10.33 -15.21 -14.40
C ALA A 31 10.38 -13.98 -15.32
N ALA A 32 9.44 -13.86 -16.25
CA ALA A 32 9.35 -12.71 -17.14
C ALA A 32 9.02 -11.41 -16.39
N VAL A 33 8.05 -11.43 -15.46
CA VAL A 33 7.68 -10.27 -14.65
C VAL A 33 8.85 -9.82 -13.77
N ILE A 34 9.50 -10.75 -13.06
CA ILE A 34 10.63 -10.45 -12.18
C ILE A 34 11.81 -9.93 -13.00
N SER A 35 12.13 -10.56 -14.12
CA SER A 35 13.21 -10.12 -15.02
C SER A 35 12.98 -8.69 -15.50
N ARG A 36 11.76 -8.34 -15.87
CA ARG A 36 11.39 -7.00 -16.33
C ARG A 36 11.48 -5.97 -15.21
N VAL A 37 10.87 -6.26 -14.06
CA VAL A 37 10.85 -5.34 -12.91
C VAL A 37 12.26 -5.06 -12.37
N LEU A 38 13.12 -6.07 -12.34
CA LEU A 38 14.50 -5.95 -11.87
C LEU A 38 15.50 -5.52 -12.94
N GLY A 39 15.06 -5.32 -14.19
CA GLY A 39 15.95 -4.93 -15.30
C GLY A 39 16.99 -6.00 -15.67
N LEU A 40 16.71 -7.30 -15.46
CA LEU A 40 17.66 -8.38 -15.70
C LEU A 40 17.90 -8.70 -17.18
N SER A 41 17.09 -8.12 -18.08
CA SER A 41 17.18 -8.33 -19.54
C SER A 41 17.51 -7.03 -20.27
N ASP A 42 18.72 -6.51 -20.06
CA ASP A 42 19.31 -5.35 -20.78
C ASP A 42 18.47 -4.07 -20.79
N LYS A 43 17.56 -3.91 -19.83
CA LYS A 43 16.74 -2.73 -19.63
C LYS A 43 16.89 -2.19 -18.22
N SER A 44 16.65 -0.89 -18.04
CA SER A 44 16.55 -0.32 -16.70
C SER A 44 15.41 -0.99 -15.93
N PRO A 45 15.54 -1.17 -14.59
CA PRO A 45 14.45 -1.60 -13.75
C PRO A 45 13.20 -0.75 -13.95
N GLU A 46 12.02 -1.36 -13.89
CA GLU A 46 10.77 -0.59 -13.89
C GLU A 46 10.47 -0.06 -12.50
N GLY A 47 9.85 1.11 -12.43
CA GLY A 47 9.46 1.72 -11.16
C GLY A 47 10.62 2.33 -10.39
N GLU A 48 11.68 2.76 -11.06
CA GLU A 48 12.78 3.50 -10.44
C GLU A 48 12.28 4.83 -9.86
N TRP A 49 12.70 5.14 -8.63
CA TRP A 49 12.37 6.39 -7.97
C TRP A 49 13.40 7.48 -8.32
N PHE A 50 12.93 8.62 -8.84
CA PHE A 50 13.80 9.72 -9.29
C PHE A 50 13.94 10.86 -8.28
N GLY A 51 13.49 10.67 -7.04
CA GLY A 51 13.70 11.62 -5.94
C GLY A 51 12.66 12.72 -5.80
N GLU A 52 11.63 12.74 -6.66
CA GLU A 52 10.56 13.75 -6.60
C GLU A 52 9.22 13.18 -7.08
N GLY A 53 8.13 13.81 -6.68
CA GLY A 53 6.76 13.47 -7.09
C GLY A 53 5.88 12.94 -5.96
N ASP A 54 4.65 12.67 -6.31
CA ASP A 54 3.63 12.19 -5.39
C ASP A 54 3.77 10.69 -5.13
N VAL A 55 3.67 10.28 -3.86
CA VAL A 55 3.69 8.87 -3.43
C VAL A 55 2.45 8.59 -2.59
N MET A 56 1.67 7.59 -2.96
CA MET A 56 0.42 7.25 -2.29
C MET A 56 0.60 6.16 -1.23
N ILE A 57 -0.01 6.36 -0.07
CA ILE A 57 -0.33 5.30 0.89
C ILE A 57 -1.82 5.01 0.81
N GLY A 58 -2.18 3.75 0.61
CA GLY A 58 -3.58 3.30 0.57
C GLY A 58 -4.02 2.72 1.91
N LEU A 59 -5.13 3.22 2.47
CA LEU A 59 -5.72 2.69 3.70
C LEU A 59 -7.09 2.07 3.44
N GLY A 60 -7.26 0.80 3.83
CA GLY A 60 -8.48 0.03 3.65
C GLY A 60 -8.51 -0.81 2.38
N GLY A 61 -9.71 -1.21 1.95
CA GLY A 61 -9.94 -1.95 0.71
C GLY A 61 -9.84 -3.48 0.83
N GLY A 62 -9.61 -4.01 2.04
CA GLY A 62 -9.46 -5.45 2.26
C GLY A 62 -8.22 -6.04 1.57
N HIS A 63 -8.20 -7.34 1.40
CA HIS A 63 -7.04 -8.09 0.87
C HIS A 63 -6.66 -7.71 -0.57
N TYR A 64 -7.64 -7.54 -1.43
CA TYR A 64 -7.40 -7.23 -2.86
C TYR A 64 -7.33 -5.74 -3.17
N ALA A 65 -7.68 -4.87 -2.24
CA ALA A 65 -7.64 -3.41 -2.37
C ALA A 65 -8.09 -2.86 -3.74
N PRO A 66 -9.28 -3.23 -4.27
CA PRO A 66 -9.65 -2.98 -5.67
C PRO A 66 -9.67 -1.49 -6.04
N ARG A 67 -10.01 -0.61 -5.10
CA ARG A 67 -9.97 0.84 -5.33
C ARG A 67 -8.57 1.38 -5.47
N HIS A 68 -7.66 0.91 -4.63
CA HIS A 68 -6.26 1.32 -4.70
C HIS A 68 -5.61 0.78 -5.97
N SER A 69 -5.95 -0.46 -6.37
CA SER A 69 -5.50 -1.04 -7.65
C SER A 69 -5.98 -0.24 -8.86
N ASP A 70 -7.25 0.18 -8.87
CA ASP A 70 -7.78 1.05 -9.94
C ASP A 70 -7.08 2.41 -10.00
N ILE A 71 -6.83 3.02 -8.83
CA ILE A 71 -6.08 4.29 -8.75
C ILE A 71 -4.65 4.08 -9.28
N ALA A 72 -3.95 3.01 -8.86
CA ALA A 72 -2.59 2.71 -9.32
C ALA A 72 -2.50 2.61 -10.84
N ILE A 73 -3.40 1.82 -11.44
CA ILE A 73 -3.44 1.59 -12.88
C ILE A 73 -3.72 2.89 -13.65
N ARG A 74 -4.63 3.73 -13.15
CA ARG A 74 -5.07 4.95 -13.85
C ARG A 74 -4.16 6.15 -13.64
N SER A 75 -3.54 6.27 -12.49
CA SER A 75 -2.67 7.41 -12.18
C SER A 75 -1.19 7.14 -12.49
N GLY A 76 -0.76 5.88 -12.48
CA GLY A 76 0.65 5.52 -12.60
C GLY A 76 1.50 5.92 -11.38
N LEU A 77 0.89 6.38 -10.30
CA LEU A 77 1.61 6.83 -9.09
C LEU A 77 2.27 5.66 -8.36
N PRO A 78 3.47 5.86 -7.81
CA PRO A 78 4.08 4.91 -6.92
C PRO A 78 3.31 4.77 -5.61
N PHE A 79 3.31 3.55 -5.07
CA PHE A 79 2.72 3.21 -3.78
C PHE A 79 3.81 2.95 -2.74
N GLY A 80 3.71 3.65 -1.62
CA GLY A 80 4.57 3.37 -0.46
C GLY A 80 4.09 2.15 0.31
N HIS A 81 2.84 2.18 0.76
CA HIS A 81 2.21 1.08 1.50
C HIS A 81 0.74 0.93 1.14
N LEU A 82 0.23 -0.30 1.26
CA LEU A 82 -1.20 -0.61 1.28
C LEU A 82 -1.52 -1.29 2.61
N LEU A 83 -2.28 -0.61 3.46
CA LEU A 83 -2.74 -1.14 4.74
C LEU A 83 -4.21 -1.51 4.64
N ALA A 84 -4.49 -2.80 4.54
CA ALA A 84 -5.87 -3.29 4.60
C ALA A 84 -6.53 -2.89 5.93
N ASN A 85 -7.85 -2.79 5.95
CA ASN A 85 -8.59 -2.40 7.16
C ASN A 85 -8.31 -3.29 8.37
N TYR A 86 -8.03 -4.57 8.17
CA TYR A 86 -7.67 -5.49 9.26
C TYR A 86 -6.25 -5.30 9.80
N ALA A 87 -5.39 -4.57 9.11
CA ALA A 87 -4.06 -4.18 9.61
C ALA A 87 -4.11 -2.95 10.54
N LEU A 88 -5.22 -2.21 10.50
CA LEU A 88 -5.48 -1.07 11.36
C LEU A 88 -6.44 -1.48 12.49
N ILE A 89 -5.90 -2.13 13.51
CA ILE A 89 -6.67 -2.69 14.62
C ILE A 89 -6.97 -1.61 15.64
N PHE A 90 -8.27 -1.34 15.84
CA PHE A 90 -8.79 -0.41 16.82
C PHE A 90 -9.39 -1.16 18.01
N ASP A 91 -9.16 -0.63 19.22
CA ASP A 91 -9.93 -1.04 20.39
C ASP A 91 -11.32 -0.39 20.31
N GLU A 92 -12.37 -1.18 20.47
CA GLU A 92 -13.75 -0.69 20.32
C GLU A 92 -14.37 -0.11 21.61
N GLU A 93 -13.63 -0.14 22.71
CA GLU A 93 -14.12 0.27 24.04
C GLU A 93 -14.40 1.78 24.11
N ASN A 94 -13.55 2.59 23.50
CA ASN A 94 -13.72 4.05 23.47
C ASN A 94 -13.64 4.59 22.03
N LYS A 95 -14.81 4.92 21.47
CA LYS A 95 -14.92 5.43 20.10
C LYS A 95 -14.63 6.92 19.96
N GLU A 96 -14.64 7.65 21.06
CA GLU A 96 -14.32 9.08 21.08
C GLU A 96 -12.80 9.30 21.09
N PHE A 97 -12.08 8.46 21.82
CA PHE A 97 -10.62 8.47 21.89
C PHE A 97 -10.09 7.05 21.54
N PRO A 98 -10.11 6.66 20.27
CA PRO A 98 -9.79 5.30 19.88
C PRO A 98 -8.34 4.95 20.19
N SER A 99 -8.14 3.87 20.95
CA SER A 99 -6.85 3.24 21.22
C SER A 99 -6.61 2.06 20.30
N GLY A 100 -5.50 1.35 20.50
CA GLY A 100 -5.10 0.19 19.74
C GLY A 100 -3.89 0.39 18.85
N PRO A 101 -3.35 -0.68 18.27
CA PRO A 101 -2.12 -0.66 17.48
C PRO A 101 -2.21 0.09 16.15
N TRP A 102 -3.40 0.52 15.71
CA TRP A 102 -3.61 1.19 14.43
C TRP A 102 -2.73 2.44 14.24
N ARG A 103 -2.50 3.24 15.30
CA ARG A 103 -1.63 4.41 15.22
C ARG A 103 -0.20 4.03 14.90
N HIS A 104 0.31 3.03 15.59
CA HIS A 104 1.67 2.53 15.33
C HIS A 104 1.81 2.00 13.91
N SER A 105 0.86 1.18 13.44
CA SER A 105 0.86 0.67 12.05
C SER A 105 0.83 1.80 11.03
N LEU A 106 0.04 2.85 11.27
CA LEU A 106 -0.05 4.01 10.38
C LEU A 106 1.26 4.81 10.36
N SER A 107 1.81 5.13 11.53
CA SER A 107 3.06 5.88 11.65
C SER A 107 4.23 5.14 11.01
N GLU A 108 4.36 3.83 11.25
CA GLU A 108 5.40 3.00 10.63
C GLU A 108 5.27 2.99 9.09
N ALA A 109 4.06 2.86 8.57
CA ALA A 109 3.86 2.89 7.12
C ALA A 109 4.29 4.24 6.51
N ILE A 110 3.98 5.35 7.17
CA ILE A 110 4.39 6.68 6.73
C ILE A 110 5.91 6.82 6.77
N GLU A 111 6.54 6.47 7.89
CA GLU A 111 8.00 6.58 8.04
C GLU A 111 8.75 5.68 7.06
N LYS A 112 8.32 4.43 6.88
CA LYS A 112 8.96 3.54 5.91
C LYS A 112 8.75 4.01 4.47
N THR A 113 7.61 4.65 4.18
CA THR A 113 7.39 5.27 2.86
C THR A 113 8.33 6.47 2.66
N ARG A 114 8.51 7.33 3.66
CA ARG A 114 9.46 8.46 3.60
C ARG A 114 10.89 7.98 3.33
N VAL A 115 11.29 6.91 3.99
CA VAL A 115 12.64 6.31 3.78
C VAL A 115 12.79 5.70 2.38
N ALA A 116 11.73 5.03 1.88
CA ALA A 116 11.77 4.37 0.57
C ALA A 116 11.68 5.36 -0.60
N PHE A 117 11.07 6.52 -0.39
CA PHE A 117 10.83 7.55 -1.41
C PHE A 117 11.38 8.91 -0.93
N PRO A 118 12.69 9.06 -0.81
CA PRO A 118 13.29 10.32 -0.35
C PRO A 118 12.96 11.45 -1.34
N GLY A 119 12.51 12.60 -0.80
CA GLY A 119 12.07 13.76 -1.59
C GLY A 119 10.63 13.67 -2.12
N GLY A 120 9.94 12.55 -1.91
CA GLY A 120 8.54 12.37 -2.33
C GLY A 120 7.54 13.13 -1.47
N THR A 121 6.49 13.63 -2.11
CA THR A 121 5.31 14.17 -1.43
C THR A 121 4.35 13.03 -1.08
N ILE A 122 4.32 12.65 0.19
CA ILE A 122 3.50 11.54 0.64
C ILE A 122 2.09 12.02 0.96
N PHE A 123 1.10 11.33 0.43
CA PHE A 123 -0.31 11.52 0.76
C PHE A 123 -1.02 10.19 0.97
N VAL A 124 -2.19 10.24 1.58
CA VAL A 124 -3.02 9.07 1.87
C VAL A 124 -4.30 9.08 1.04
N HIS A 125 -4.63 7.94 0.42
CA HIS A 125 -5.98 7.66 -0.06
C HIS A 125 -6.68 6.72 0.91
N LEU A 126 -7.80 7.17 1.47
CA LEU A 126 -8.60 6.41 2.43
C LEU A 126 -9.81 5.77 1.73
N ASP A 127 -9.88 4.45 1.66
CA ASP A 127 -11.11 3.77 1.26
C ASP A 127 -12.16 3.86 2.39
N ARG A 128 -12.97 4.91 2.30
CA ARG A 128 -13.94 5.27 3.34
C ARG A 128 -14.97 4.19 3.66
N LYS A 129 -15.22 3.27 2.72
CA LYS A 129 -16.18 2.17 2.93
C LYS A 129 -15.62 1.08 3.82
N SER A 130 -14.32 1.01 3.95
CA SER A 130 -13.63 0.00 4.76
C SER A 130 -13.63 0.28 6.26
N PHE A 131 -14.06 1.47 6.68
CA PHE A 131 -13.99 1.92 8.07
C PHE A 131 -15.31 2.50 8.57
N LYS A 132 -15.61 2.28 9.85
CA LYS A 132 -16.69 2.95 10.58
C LYS A 132 -16.44 4.46 10.66
N GLY A 133 -17.48 5.27 10.86
CA GLY A 133 -17.36 6.73 10.90
C GLY A 133 -16.31 7.23 11.89
N TRP A 134 -16.34 6.73 13.12
CA TRP A 134 -15.42 7.10 14.17
C TRP A 134 -13.96 6.71 13.87
N GLN A 135 -13.74 5.56 13.22
CA GLN A 135 -12.40 5.13 12.78
C GLN A 135 -11.84 6.09 11.72
N ARG A 136 -12.66 6.48 10.75
CA ARG A 136 -12.25 7.45 9.73
C ARG A 136 -11.85 8.79 10.33
N ASN A 137 -12.65 9.28 11.29
CA ASN A 137 -12.35 10.54 11.98
C ASN A 137 -11.02 10.45 12.73
N ALA A 138 -10.77 9.34 13.44
CA ALA A 138 -9.52 9.11 14.14
C ALA A 138 -8.31 9.05 13.19
N ILE A 139 -8.43 8.31 12.07
CA ILE A 139 -7.37 8.24 11.06
C ILE A 139 -7.08 9.62 10.48
N ILE A 140 -8.10 10.39 10.11
CA ILE A 140 -7.92 11.73 9.54
C ILE A 140 -7.28 12.68 10.55
N ALA A 141 -7.68 12.63 11.80
CA ALA A 141 -7.08 13.46 12.86
C ALA A 141 -5.60 13.12 13.06
N GLU A 142 -5.26 11.82 13.07
CA GLU A 142 -3.87 11.37 13.20
C GLU A 142 -3.01 11.81 12.01
N LEU A 143 -3.51 11.63 10.79
CA LEU A 143 -2.82 12.07 9.57
C LEU A 143 -2.58 13.58 9.55
N SER A 144 -3.56 14.36 10.01
CA SER A 144 -3.41 15.81 10.16
C SER A 144 -2.32 16.17 11.16
N SER A 145 -2.19 15.42 12.27
CA SER A 145 -1.13 15.66 13.27
C SER A 145 0.27 15.30 12.76
N LEU A 146 0.35 14.42 11.76
CA LEU A 146 1.58 13.99 11.10
C LEU A 146 1.91 14.80 9.84
N ASP A 147 1.13 15.84 9.56
CA ASP A 147 1.23 16.67 8.35
C ASP A 147 1.17 15.85 7.05
N VAL A 148 0.22 14.90 7.01
CA VAL A 148 -0.01 14.04 5.84
C VAL A 148 -1.39 14.30 5.26
N GLU A 149 -1.42 14.71 4.00
CA GLU A 149 -2.64 15.04 3.27
C GLU A 149 -3.49 13.79 2.96
N VAL A 150 -4.81 13.93 3.02
CA VAL A 150 -5.75 12.88 2.59
C VAL A 150 -6.42 13.32 1.28
N ARG A 151 -6.16 12.60 0.19
CA ARG A 151 -6.74 12.88 -1.13
C ARG A 151 -7.83 11.86 -1.48
N ARG A 152 -8.86 12.35 -2.16
CA ARG A 152 -9.93 11.50 -2.73
C ARG A 152 -9.52 10.99 -4.10
N GLY A 153 -10.09 9.86 -4.54
CA GLY A 153 -9.77 9.28 -5.84
C GLY A 153 -9.91 10.25 -7.02
N LYS A 154 -10.93 11.13 -7.01
CA LYS A 154 -11.13 12.17 -8.05
C LYS A 154 -10.05 13.29 -8.07
N GLU A 155 -9.26 13.39 -7.03
CA GLU A 155 -8.15 14.36 -6.89
C GLU A 155 -6.81 13.72 -7.31
N ILE A 156 -6.80 12.39 -7.46
CA ILE A 156 -5.63 11.59 -7.79
C ILE A 156 -5.65 11.16 -9.25
N ILE A 157 -6.83 10.77 -9.73
CA ILE A 157 -7.01 10.29 -11.10
C ILE A 157 -7.33 11.49 -11.98
N PRO A 158 -6.54 11.73 -13.04
CA PRO A 158 -6.78 12.81 -14.00
C PRO A 158 -8.09 12.67 -14.78
#